data_02d45bc7b040e28514548585e840e7d9
#
_entry.id   02d45bc7b040e28514548585e840e7d9
#
_cell.length_a   1.000
_cell.length_b   1.000
_cell.length_c   1.000
_cell.angle_alpha   90.00
_cell.angle_beta   90.00
_cell.angle_gamma   90.00
#
_symmetry.space_group_name_H-M   'P 1'
#
loop_
_entity.id
_entity.type
_entity.pdbx_description
1 polymer ?
#
loop_
_entity_poly.entity_id
_entity_poly.type
_entity_poly.pdbx_seq_one_letter_code
_entity_poly.pdbx_strand_id
1 'polypeptide(L)'
;RGRFRINTNRADKAFSLKSMEMSAEMGGRLLQFNPALKVDLHKPDWCVNIDIRENGKTLVYAENIRGVNGMPVGTSGKGLLLLSGGIDSPVAGYMMAKRGMSVRGLHFHSYPYTGLRAKEKVMELAEKIAEYTGEFSVETISVTEIQTQIHEKCPEELMITLLRRFMM
;
A
#
# COMPACT_ATOMS: atom_id res chain seq x y z
N ARG A 1 -8.87 -34.20 -12.37
CA ARG A 1 -7.76 -34.86 -11.64
C ARG A 1 -6.80 -33.78 -11.20
N GLY A 2 -6.57 -33.62 -9.88
CA GLY A 2 -5.65 -32.63 -9.35
C GLY A 2 -4.95 -33.16 -8.10
N ARG A 3 -3.74 -32.67 -7.86
CA ARG A 3 -2.95 -32.97 -6.67
C ARG A 3 -3.12 -31.82 -5.68
N PHE A 4 -3.39 -32.15 -4.43
CA PHE A 4 -3.58 -31.14 -3.41
C PHE A 4 -2.78 -31.42 -2.15
N ARG A 5 -2.57 -30.38 -1.36
CA ARG A 5 -2.03 -30.43 -0.01
C ARG A 5 -2.92 -29.62 0.91
N ILE A 6 -3.10 -30.10 2.14
CA ILE A 6 -3.69 -29.30 3.22
C ILE A 6 -2.56 -28.83 4.12
N ASN A 7 -2.58 -27.55 4.45
CA ASN A 7 -1.65 -26.91 5.35
C ASN A 7 -2.42 -26.27 6.50
N THR A 8 -2.23 -26.74 7.73
CA THR A 8 -2.93 -26.23 8.90
C THR A 8 -1.97 -25.44 9.79
N ASN A 9 -2.30 -24.18 10.03
CA ASN A 9 -1.71 -23.35 11.06
C ASN A 9 -2.65 -23.27 12.26
N ARG A 10 -2.13 -23.59 13.45
CA ARG A 10 -2.89 -23.59 14.70
C ARG A 10 -2.27 -22.60 15.68
N ALA A 11 -2.80 -21.37 15.75
CA ALA A 11 -2.46 -20.42 16.79
C ALA A 11 -3.09 -20.81 18.12
N ASP A 12 -4.37 -21.20 18.11
CA ASP A 12 -5.07 -21.70 19.31
C ASP A 12 -4.52 -23.05 19.76
N LYS A 13 -3.78 -23.07 20.86
CA LYS A 13 -3.22 -24.29 21.44
C LYS A 13 -4.24 -25.13 22.21
N ALA A 14 -5.42 -24.59 22.55
CA ALA A 14 -6.50 -25.29 23.23
C ALA A 14 -7.35 -26.12 22.25
N PHE A 15 -7.23 -25.90 20.94
CA PHE A 15 -7.94 -26.69 19.94
C PHE A 15 -7.53 -28.17 20.02
N SER A 16 -8.50 -29.08 19.97
CA SER A 16 -8.33 -30.50 20.27
C SER A 16 -7.35 -31.23 19.36
N LEU A 17 -7.36 -30.92 18.05
CA LEU A 17 -6.47 -31.57 17.07
C LEU A 17 -5.18 -30.77 16.87
N LYS A 18 -4.06 -31.46 16.71
CA LYS A 18 -2.81 -30.86 16.27
C LYS A 18 -2.86 -30.53 14.78
N SER A 19 -2.00 -29.61 14.33
CA SER A 19 -1.99 -29.16 12.93
C SER A 19 -1.86 -30.30 11.92
N MET A 20 -1.00 -31.28 12.18
CA MET A 20 -0.84 -32.44 11.30
C MET A 20 -2.07 -33.35 11.29
N GLU A 21 -2.67 -33.59 12.44
CA GLU A 21 -3.89 -34.38 12.58
C GLU A 21 -5.06 -33.73 11.85
N MET A 22 -5.24 -32.42 12.00
CA MET A 22 -6.24 -31.65 11.25
C MET A 22 -6.02 -31.73 9.73
N SER A 23 -4.77 -31.59 9.28
CA SER A 23 -4.46 -31.70 7.84
C SER A 23 -4.76 -33.09 7.31
N ALA A 24 -4.46 -34.15 8.07
CA ALA A 24 -4.76 -35.52 7.69
C ALA A 24 -6.27 -35.82 7.65
N GLU A 25 -6.99 -35.40 8.68
CA GLU A 25 -8.46 -35.56 8.79
C GLU A 25 -9.18 -34.86 7.62
N MET A 26 -8.84 -33.59 7.37
CA MET A 26 -9.46 -32.84 6.29
C MET A 26 -9.06 -33.35 4.90
N GLY A 27 -7.82 -33.85 4.77
CA GLY A 27 -7.36 -34.53 3.55
C GLY A 27 -8.15 -35.80 3.27
N GLY A 28 -8.38 -36.61 4.29
CA GLY A 28 -9.22 -37.80 4.20
C GLY A 28 -10.67 -37.51 3.76
N ARG A 29 -11.28 -36.47 4.36
CA ARG A 29 -12.63 -36.01 3.98
C ARG A 29 -12.70 -35.54 2.54
N LEU A 30 -11.72 -34.79 2.06
CA LEU A 30 -11.66 -34.36 0.67
C LEU A 30 -11.55 -35.54 -0.32
N LEU A 31 -10.74 -36.53 0.01
CA LEU A 31 -10.64 -37.77 -0.81
C LEU A 31 -11.92 -38.58 -0.83
N GLN A 32 -12.62 -38.65 0.30
CA GLN A 32 -13.96 -39.30 0.36
C GLN A 32 -14.99 -38.57 -0.51
N PHE A 33 -14.94 -37.22 -0.48
CA PHE A 33 -15.85 -36.40 -1.29
C PHE A 33 -15.52 -36.47 -2.79
N ASN A 34 -14.24 -36.50 -3.14
CA ASN A 34 -13.78 -36.59 -4.53
C ASN A 34 -12.59 -37.54 -4.69
N PRO A 35 -12.86 -38.84 -4.97
CA PRO A 35 -11.79 -39.84 -5.12
C PRO A 35 -10.83 -39.61 -6.31
N ALA A 36 -11.16 -38.71 -7.23
CA ALA A 36 -10.28 -38.37 -8.35
C ALA A 36 -9.10 -37.48 -7.95
N LEU A 37 -9.12 -36.91 -6.73
CA LEU A 37 -8.04 -36.13 -6.17
C LEU A 37 -6.92 -37.03 -5.65
N LYS A 38 -5.69 -36.47 -5.61
CA LYS A 38 -4.52 -37.14 -5.03
C LYS A 38 -3.81 -36.19 -4.08
N VAL A 39 -3.33 -36.71 -2.96
CA VAL A 39 -2.49 -35.94 -2.04
C VAL A 39 -1.05 -35.91 -2.57
N ASP A 40 -0.46 -34.72 -2.63
CA ASP A 40 0.96 -34.52 -2.94
C ASP A 40 1.51 -33.41 -2.04
N LEU A 41 2.37 -33.77 -1.11
CA LEU A 41 2.94 -32.85 -0.13
C LEU A 41 4.08 -32.00 -0.69
N HIS A 42 4.68 -32.41 -1.81
CA HIS A 42 5.86 -31.76 -2.35
C HIS A 42 5.57 -30.87 -3.56
N LYS A 43 4.69 -31.33 -4.47
CA LYS A 43 4.33 -30.61 -5.70
C LYS A 43 2.83 -30.65 -5.94
N PRO A 44 2.03 -30.05 -5.02
CA PRO A 44 0.59 -29.96 -5.20
C PRO A 44 0.26 -28.97 -6.32
N ASP A 45 -0.83 -29.21 -7.04
CA ASP A 45 -1.38 -28.28 -8.01
C ASP A 45 -2.08 -27.10 -7.30
N TRP A 46 -2.59 -27.36 -6.08
CA TRP A 46 -3.22 -26.36 -5.20
C TRP A 46 -3.11 -26.76 -3.73
N CYS A 47 -3.16 -25.75 -2.86
CA CYS A 47 -3.02 -25.92 -1.42
C CYS A 47 -4.25 -25.35 -0.71
N VAL A 48 -4.87 -26.14 0.15
CA VAL A 48 -5.90 -25.64 1.08
C VAL A 48 -5.23 -25.29 2.39
N ASN A 49 -5.33 -24.03 2.80
CA ASN A 49 -4.81 -23.54 4.06
C ASN A 49 -5.95 -23.44 5.09
N ILE A 50 -5.69 -23.93 6.29
CA ILE A 50 -6.60 -23.86 7.43
C ILE A 50 -5.86 -23.11 8.53
N ASP A 51 -6.41 -21.97 8.97
CA ASP A 51 -5.83 -21.13 10.02
C ASP A 51 -6.77 -21.05 11.22
N ILE A 52 -6.41 -21.76 12.29
CA ILE A 52 -7.19 -21.84 13.53
C ILE A 52 -6.66 -20.79 14.51
N ARG A 53 -7.48 -19.78 14.78
CA ARG A 53 -7.11 -18.59 15.57
C ARG A 53 -7.65 -18.67 17.00
N GLU A 54 -6.95 -18.02 17.94
CA GLU A 54 -7.29 -17.96 19.37
C GLU A 54 -8.66 -17.30 19.67
N ASN A 55 -9.19 -16.51 18.71
CA ASN A 55 -10.51 -15.87 18.85
C ASN A 55 -11.69 -16.78 18.45
N GLY A 56 -11.48 -18.10 18.35
CA GLY A 56 -12.46 -19.09 17.97
C GLY A 56 -12.82 -19.10 16.46
N LYS A 57 -12.13 -18.30 15.65
CA LYS A 57 -12.35 -18.27 14.18
C LYS A 57 -11.41 -19.21 13.47
N THR A 58 -11.92 -19.96 12.52
CA THR A 58 -11.14 -20.77 11.59
C THR A 58 -11.31 -20.21 10.19
N LEU A 59 -10.20 -19.90 9.53
CA LEU A 59 -10.18 -19.46 8.14
C LEU A 59 -9.76 -20.62 7.25
N VAL A 60 -10.46 -20.81 6.14
CA VAL A 60 -10.11 -21.82 5.12
C VAL A 60 -9.98 -21.07 3.79
N TYR A 61 -8.82 -21.21 3.14
CA TYR A 61 -8.54 -20.51 1.88
C TYR A 61 -7.59 -21.30 1.00
N ALA A 62 -7.71 -21.16 -0.32
CA ALA A 62 -6.85 -21.84 -1.30
C ALA A 62 -5.85 -20.90 -1.97
N GLU A 63 -6.07 -19.58 -1.90
CA GLU A 63 -5.24 -18.57 -2.54
C GLU A 63 -4.61 -17.66 -1.51
N ASN A 64 -3.34 -17.30 -1.76
CA ASN A 64 -2.60 -16.34 -0.96
C ASN A 64 -2.07 -15.24 -1.88
N ILE A 65 -2.76 -14.10 -1.88
CA ILE A 65 -2.38 -12.94 -2.68
C ILE A 65 -1.36 -12.12 -1.91
N ARG A 66 -0.17 -11.97 -2.48
CA ARG A 66 0.87 -11.12 -1.89
C ARG A 66 0.47 -9.65 -2.04
N GLY A 67 0.30 -8.99 -0.91
CA GLY A 67 0.19 -7.54 -0.88
C GLY A 67 1.56 -6.84 -1.02
N VAL A 68 1.55 -5.52 -1.00
CA VAL A 68 2.76 -4.66 -1.13
C VAL A 68 3.69 -4.72 0.09
N ASN A 69 3.28 -5.40 1.14
CA ASN A 69 3.93 -5.43 2.46
C ASN A 69 4.05 -4.03 3.10
N GLY A 70 4.59 -3.98 4.28
CA GLY A 70 4.74 -2.74 5.03
C GLY A 70 3.89 -2.73 6.29
N MET A 71 3.74 -1.55 6.88
CA MET A 71 2.90 -1.31 8.05
C MET A 71 1.55 -0.73 7.63
N PRO A 72 0.46 -0.99 8.35
CA PRO A 72 -0.82 -0.35 8.07
C PRO A 72 -0.69 1.18 8.12
N VAL A 73 -1.25 1.88 7.13
CA VAL A 73 -1.23 3.35 7.05
C VAL A 73 -1.89 3.95 8.29
N GLY A 74 -1.26 4.95 8.87
CA GLY A 74 -1.71 5.64 10.10
C GLY A 74 -1.09 5.12 11.41
N THR A 75 -0.35 4.00 11.39
CA THR A 75 0.28 3.44 12.61
C THR A 75 1.53 4.20 13.05
N SER A 76 2.19 4.94 12.16
CA SER A 76 3.46 5.65 12.41
C SER A 76 3.32 7.18 12.35
N GLY A 77 2.12 7.70 12.63
CA GLY A 77 1.87 9.13 12.68
C GLY A 77 1.48 9.74 11.33
N LYS A 78 1.59 11.08 11.23
CA LYS A 78 1.15 11.87 10.07
C LYS A 78 2.32 12.60 9.44
N GLY A 79 2.30 12.75 8.11
CA GLY A 79 3.29 13.51 7.36
C GLY A 79 2.68 14.38 6.28
N LEU A 80 3.32 15.51 6.00
CA LEU A 80 2.98 16.39 4.89
C LEU A 80 4.02 16.19 3.78
N LEU A 81 3.55 15.80 2.60
CA LEU A 81 4.37 15.57 1.42
C LEU A 81 4.30 16.79 0.51
N LEU A 82 5.41 17.44 0.25
CA LEU A 82 5.50 18.46 -0.79
C LEU A 82 5.43 17.76 -2.16
N LEU A 83 4.24 17.71 -2.74
CA LEU A 83 3.98 16.97 -3.97
C LEU A 83 4.22 17.86 -5.19
N SER A 84 5.18 17.47 -6.00
CA SER A 84 5.51 18.11 -7.28
C SER A 84 5.18 17.20 -8.46
N GLY A 85 5.24 17.72 -9.68
CA GLY A 85 5.10 16.92 -10.91
C GLY A 85 6.32 16.06 -11.25
N GLY A 86 7.34 16.00 -10.37
CA GLY A 86 8.53 15.17 -10.52
C GLY A 86 8.28 13.74 -10.03
N ILE A 87 9.23 12.85 -10.30
CA ILE A 87 9.17 11.43 -9.94
C ILE A 87 9.48 11.16 -8.45
N ASP A 88 10.29 12.00 -7.82
CA ASP A 88 10.82 11.72 -6.47
C ASP A 88 9.75 11.88 -5.39
N SER A 89 8.92 12.92 -5.47
CA SER A 89 7.93 13.20 -4.43
C SER A 89 6.86 12.10 -4.30
N PRO A 90 6.26 11.55 -5.36
CA PRO A 90 5.31 10.44 -5.20
C PRO A 90 5.97 9.16 -4.69
N VAL A 91 7.22 8.88 -5.08
CA VAL A 91 7.99 7.75 -4.54
C VAL A 91 8.25 7.92 -3.05
N ALA A 92 8.66 9.10 -2.61
CA ALA A 92 8.83 9.40 -1.19
C ALA A 92 7.53 9.23 -0.41
N GLY A 93 6.40 9.71 -0.94
CA GLY A 93 5.07 9.54 -0.35
C GLY A 93 4.70 8.07 -0.18
N TYR A 94 4.89 7.26 -1.22
CA TYR A 94 4.68 5.82 -1.17
C TYR A 94 5.56 5.14 -0.12
N MET A 95 6.86 5.47 -0.09
CA MET A 95 7.80 4.87 0.87
C MET A 95 7.44 5.19 2.32
N MET A 96 6.97 6.40 2.60
CA MET A 96 6.54 6.81 3.94
C MET A 96 5.21 6.16 4.31
N ALA A 97 4.25 6.10 3.40
CA ALA A 97 2.98 5.38 3.60
C ALA A 97 3.22 3.89 3.89
N LYS A 98 4.14 3.25 3.15
CA LYS A 98 4.54 1.85 3.36
C LYS A 98 5.15 1.61 4.76
N ARG A 99 5.71 2.64 5.38
CA ARG A 99 6.20 2.63 6.77
C ARG A 99 5.13 2.97 7.81
N GLY A 100 3.87 3.07 7.38
CA GLY A 100 2.74 3.28 8.26
C GLY A 100 2.37 4.74 8.50
N MET A 101 2.96 5.72 7.81
CA MET A 101 2.56 7.12 7.92
C MET A 101 1.25 7.39 7.17
N SER A 102 0.37 8.17 7.78
CA SER A 102 -0.74 8.82 7.08
C SER A 102 -0.20 10.09 6.41
N VAL A 103 -0.12 10.07 5.08
CA VAL A 103 0.52 11.14 4.28
C VAL A 103 -0.57 11.99 3.63
N ARG A 104 -0.41 13.33 3.68
CA ARG A 104 -1.19 14.31 2.92
C ARG A 104 -0.28 15.04 1.95
N GLY A 105 -0.78 15.39 0.77
CA GLY A 105 -0.04 16.17 -0.22
C GLY A 105 -0.24 17.66 -0.04
N LEU A 106 0.83 18.43 -0.26
CA LEU A 106 0.80 19.89 -0.42
C LEU A 106 1.43 20.23 -1.76
N HIS A 107 0.68 20.89 -2.63
CA HIS A 107 1.15 21.34 -3.93
C HIS A 107 1.21 22.87 -4.01
N PHE A 108 2.34 23.40 -4.39
CA PHE A 108 2.51 24.83 -4.67
C PHE A 108 2.21 25.11 -6.15
N HIS A 109 1.25 25.97 -6.38
CA HIS A 109 0.78 26.35 -7.70
C HIS A 109 1.08 27.85 -7.97
N SER A 110 1.52 28.16 -9.17
CA SER A 110 1.88 29.52 -9.58
C SER A 110 1.43 29.80 -11.02
N TYR A 111 0.15 30.07 -11.20
CA TYR A 111 -0.36 30.51 -12.51
C TYR A 111 -0.05 32.02 -12.73
N PRO A 112 0.38 32.46 -13.92
CA PRO A 112 0.58 31.71 -15.17
C PRO A 112 1.98 31.08 -15.34
N TYR A 113 2.88 31.18 -14.36
CA TYR A 113 4.24 30.62 -14.44
C TYR A 113 4.25 29.09 -14.51
N THR A 114 3.26 28.42 -13.91
CA THR A 114 3.04 26.98 -14.05
C THR A 114 1.73 26.74 -14.79
N GLY A 115 1.77 25.95 -15.87
CA GLY A 115 0.59 25.66 -16.69
C GLY A 115 -0.37 24.68 -16.00
N LEU A 116 -1.61 24.65 -16.48
CA LEU A 116 -2.65 23.74 -15.99
C LEU A 116 -2.24 22.26 -16.06
N ARG A 117 -1.51 21.85 -17.11
CA ARG A 117 -0.97 20.49 -17.24
C ARG A 117 -0.08 20.05 -16.08
N ALA A 118 0.65 20.99 -15.47
CA ALA A 118 1.48 20.69 -14.30
C ALA A 118 0.61 20.31 -13.11
N LYS A 119 -0.54 20.98 -12.91
CA LYS A 119 -1.50 20.67 -11.87
C LYS A 119 -2.18 19.31 -12.12
N GLU A 120 -2.63 19.06 -13.37
CA GLU A 120 -3.23 17.79 -13.77
C GLU A 120 -2.29 16.62 -13.47
N LYS A 121 -1.01 16.75 -13.85
CA LYS A 121 0.00 15.73 -13.57
C LYS A 121 0.18 15.46 -12.07
N VAL A 122 0.12 16.49 -11.23
CA VAL A 122 0.19 16.33 -9.78
C VAL A 122 -1.02 15.55 -9.25
N MET A 123 -2.21 15.80 -9.80
CA MET A 123 -3.42 15.05 -9.42
C MET A 123 -3.33 13.59 -9.84
N GLU A 124 -2.85 13.29 -11.05
CA GLU A 124 -2.61 11.92 -11.50
C GLU A 124 -1.62 11.17 -10.57
N LEU A 125 -0.55 11.86 -10.15
CA LEU A 125 0.41 11.27 -9.20
C LEU A 125 -0.21 11.06 -7.80
N ALA A 126 -1.09 11.95 -7.37
CA ALA A 126 -1.83 11.80 -6.12
C ALA A 126 -2.79 10.59 -6.17
N GLU A 127 -3.47 10.37 -7.28
CA GLU A 127 -4.30 9.18 -7.50
C GLU A 127 -3.47 7.89 -7.39
N LYS A 128 -2.26 7.88 -7.97
CA LYS A 128 -1.35 6.73 -7.84
C LYS A 128 -0.93 6.46 -6.40
N ILE A 129 -0.72 7.48 -5.59
CA ILE A 129 -0.44 7.31 -4.16
C ILE A 129 -1.69 6.76 -3.46
N ALA A 130 -2.89 7.25 -3.78
CA ALA A 130 -4.15 6.82 -3.20
C ALA A 130 -4.44 5.32 -3.42
N GLU A 131 -4.00 4.73 -4.54
CA GLU A 131 -4.10 3.28 -4.78
C GLU A 131 -3.45 2.44 -3.66
N TYR A 132 -2.43 2.98 -2.98
CA TYR A 132 -1.69 2.30 -1.90
C TYR A 132 -2.13 2.74 -0.50
N THR A 133 -2.62 3.97 -0.37
CA THR A 133 -3.00 4.54 0.93
C THR A 133 -4.49 4.40 1.22
N GLY A 134 -5.29 4.06 0.20
CA GLY A 134 -6.76 4.05 0.23
C GLY A 134 -7.35 5.47 0.12
N GLU A 135 -6.71 6.45 0.72
CA GLU A 135 -7.15 7.86 0.74
C GLU A 135 -5.92 8.78 0.71
N PHE A 136 -5.92 9.78 -0.17
CA PHE A 136 -4.83 10.76 -0.25
C PHE A 136 -5.40 12.14 -0.60
N SER A 137 -5.35 13.06 0.34
CA SER A 137 -5.78 14.45 0.14
C SER A 137 -4.62 15.32 -0.33
N VAL A 138 -4.88 16.23 -1.27
CA VAL A 138 -3.91 17.23 -1.74
C VAL A 138 -4.45 18.62 -1.49
N GLU A 139 -3.71 19.40 -0.72
CA GLU A 139 -3.95 20.83 -0.55
C GLU A 139 -3.11 21.61 -1.57
N THR A 140 -3.67 22.66 -2.15
CA THR A 140 -2.99 23.50 -3.14
C THR A 140 -2.85 24.91 -2.60
N ILE A 141 -1.63 25.42 -2.54
CA ILE A 141 -1.33 26.79 -2.14
C ILE A 141 -0.83 27.58 -3.36
N SER A 142 -1.44 28.75 -3.60
CA SER A 142 -0.95 29.66 -4.64
C SER A 142 0.26 30.45 -4.12
N VAL A 143 1.34 30.40 -4.87
CA VAL A 143 2.56 31.22 -4.62
C VAL A 143 2.77 32.27 -5.72
N THR A 144 1.74 32.50 -6.54
CA THR A 144 1.81 33.43 -7.69
C THR A 144 2.23 34.84 -7.25
N GLU A 145 1.59 35.37 -6.22
CA GLU A 145 1.88 36.73 -5.74
C GLU A 145 3.33 36.86 -5.25
N ILE A 146 3.76 35.88 -4.44
CA ILE A 146 5.15 35.82 -3.96
C ILE A 146 6.13 35.73 -5.13
N GLN A 147 5.85 34.88 -6.09
CA GLN A 147 6.71 34.73 -7.26
C GLN A 147 6.78 36.01 -8.11
N THR A 148 5.66 36.70 -8.29
CA THR A 148 5.63 37.99 -9.00
C THR A 148 6.47 39.04 -8.28
N GLN A 149 6.35 39.17 -6.96
CA GLN A 149 7.14 40.11 -6.17
C GLN A 149 8.65 39.80 -6.21
N ILE A 150 8.99 38.51 -6.18
CA ILE A 150 10.40 38.09 -6.29
C ILE A 150 10.92 38.47 -7.69
N HIS A 151 10.14 38.25 -8.75
CA HIS A 151 10.53 38.58 -10.12
C HIS A 151 10.76 40.10 -10.32
N GLU A 152 9.92 40.92 -9.69
CA GLU A 152 9.99 42.36 -9.83
C GLU A 152 11.11 43.03 -9.00
N LYS A 153 11.42 42.45 -7.83
CA LYS A 153 12.25 43.11 -6.80
C LYS A 153 13.61 42.46 -6.55
N CYS A 154 13.83 41.25 -7.06
CA CYS A 154 15.05 40.50 -6.77
C CYS A 154 15.88 40.21 -8.00
N PRO A 155 17.25 40.15 -7.86
CA PRO A 155 18.11 39.70 -8.94
C PRO A 155 17.76 38.28 -9.41
N GLU A 156 17.87 38.04 -10.71
CA GLU A 156 17.52 36.78 -11.35
C GLU A 156 18.22 35.57 -10.72
N GLU A 157 19.48 35.74 -10.33
CA GLU A 157 20.31 34.71 -9.69
C GLU A 157 19.75 34.21 -8.34
N LEU A 158 18.95 35.03 -7.62
CA LEU A 158 18.41 34.73 -6.32
C LEU A 158 16.96 34.22 -6.37
N MET A 159 16.28 34.39 -7.47
CA MET A 159 14.84 34.09 -7.62
C MET A 159 14.48 32.66 -7.19
N ILE A 160 15.17 31.65 -7.70
CA ILE A 160 14.90 30.25 -7.40
C ILE A 160 15.15 29.96 -5.91
N THR A 161 16.23 30.52 -5.35
CA THR A 161 16.61 30.33 -3.95
C THR A 161 15.55 30.93 -3.01
N LEU A 162 15.10 32.15 -3.31
CA LEU A 162 14.08 32.83 -2.52
C LEU A 162 12.73 32.10 -2.61
N LEU A 163 12.29 31.74 -3.83
CA LEU A 163 11.04 31.03 -4.00
C LEU A 163 11.00 29.71 -3.22
N ARG A 164 12.10 28.94 -3.27
CA ARG A 164 12.21 27.70 -2.48
C ARG A 164 12.12 27.93 -0.97
N ARG A 165 12.70 29.02 -0.47
CA ARG A 165 12.63 29.38 0.94
C ARG A 165 11.23 29.75 1.40
N PHE A 166 10.42 30.36 0.52
CA PHE A 166 9.01 30.65 0.82
C PHE A 166 8.12 29.42 0.80
N MET A 167 8.54 28.35 0.13
CA MET A 167 7.82 27.06 0.08
C MET A 167 8.12 26.14 1.26
N MET A 168 9.15 26.45 2.04
CA MET A 168 9.61 25.63 3.19
C MET A 168 9.25 26.27 4.52
#